data_696c6a4c86c9d5727f61ceeb4204d108
#
_entry.id   696c6a4c86c9d5727f61ceeb4204d108
#
_cell.length_a   1.000
_cell.length_b   1.000
_cell.length_c   1.000
_cell.angle_alpha   90.00
_cell.angle_beta   90.00
_cell.angle_gamma   90.00
#
_symmetry.space_group_name_H-M   'P 1'
#
loop_
_entity.id
_entity.type
_entity.pdbx_description
1 polymer ?
#
loop_
_entity_poly.entity_id
_entity_poly.type
_entity_poly.pdbx_seq_one_letter_code
_entity_poly.pdbx_strand_id
1 'polypeptide(L)'
;EHLLPDVQAASNLYLTQSAENKKELLALNNQLSTAQYIRRELNNKQMDQPLPTNSGIGSTNIESQISEYNQMVLDRNRLIANSSEKNPLVKDLASSLQSMQNTIIQSVDNHIVSLNTQIRSIKQQEVATTQQLASNPNQAKYLLSVERQQKVKEELYLYLLQKREENELSQAFTAYNTRVITAPRGSAFPTAPKKMNIALVAF
;
A
#
# COMPACT_ATOMS: atom_id res chain seq x y z
N GLU A 1 -4.41 -48.22 -1.59
CA GLU A 1 -5.53 -47.21 -1.44
C GLU A 1 -5.39 -46.31 -0.19
N HIS A 2 -4.61 -46.70 0.83
CA HIS A 2 -4.42 -45.87 2.05
C HIS A 2 -3.39 -44.72 1.92
N LEU A 3 -2.59 -44.66 0.85
CA LEU A 3 -1.57 -43.61 0.66
C LEU A 3 -2.11 -42.28 0.15
N LEU A 4 -3.30 -42.23 -0.45
CA LEU A 4 -3.90 -41.02 -1.01
C LEU A 4 -4.31 -39.97 0.04
N PRO A 5 -4.95 -40.34 1.17
CA PRO A 5 -5.32 -39.38 2.22
C PRO A 5 -4.10 -38.71 2.88
N ASP A 6 -3.02 -39.46 3.10
CA ASP A 6 -1.78 -38.95 3.71
C ASP A 6 -1.07 -37.96 2.78
N VAL A 7 -1.03 -38.23 1.48
CA VAL A 7 -0.46 -37.33 0.46
C VAL A 7 -1.27 -36.03 0.39
N GLN A 8 -2.59 -36.13 0.45
CA GLN A 8 -3.47 -34.98 0.38
C GLN A 8 -3.38 -34.11 1.64
N ALA A 9 -3.30 -34.73 2.82
CA ALA A 9 -3.13 -34.03 4.09
C ALA A 9 -1.77 -33.29 4.14
N ALA A 10 -0.68 -33.96 3.77
CA ALA A 10 0.64 -33.36 3.72
C ALA A 10 0.71 -32.21 2.69
N SER A 11 0.07 -32.36 1.54
CA SER A 11 0.02 -31.31 0.50
C SER A 11 -0.80 -30.09 0.94
N ASN A 12 -1.93 -30.31 1.61
CA ASN A 12 -2.73 -29.22 2.15
C ASN A 12 -1.99 -28.45 3.25
N LEU A 13 -1.27 -29.16 4.12
CA LEU A 13 -0.43 -28.56 5.15
C LEU A 13 0.66 -27.69 4.51
N TYR A 14 1.33 -28.19 3.48
CA TYR A 14 2.34 -27.43 2.73
C TYR A 14 1.76 -26.16 2.10
N LEU A 15 0.62 -26.26 1.44
CA LEU A 15 -0.02 -25.12 0.80
C LEU A 15 -0.41 -24.04 1.81
N THR A 16 -0.94 -24.46 2.96
CA THR A 16 -1.27 -23.55 4.06
C THR A 16 -0.02 -22.86 4.59
N GLN A 17 1.02 -23.64 4.89
CA GLN A 17 2.30 -23.10 5.35
C GLN A 17 2.95 -22.15 4.34
N SER A 18 2.93 -22.51 3.05
CA SER A 18 3.47 -21.66 1.99
C SER A 18 2.69 -20.36 1.85
N ALA A 19 1.34 -20.40 2.00
CA ALA A 19 0.52 -19.20 1.98
C ALA A 19 0.80 -18.29 3.18
N GLU A 20 0.95 -18.84 4.37
CA GLU A 20 1.34 -18.11 5.58
C GLU A 20 2.74 -17.49 5.43
N ASN A 21 3.72 -18.27 4.97
CA ASN A 21 5.07 -17.79 4.72
C ASN A 21 5.10 -16.62 3.72
N LYS A 22 4.33 -16.72 2.62
CA LYS A 22 4.21 -15.63 1.64
C LYS A 22 3.62 -14.37 2.24
N LYS A 23 2.59 -14.49 3.07
CA LYS A 23 1.97 -13.36 3.79
C LYS A 23 2.97 -12.71 4.75
N GLU A 24 3.70 -13.51 5.51
CA GLU A 24 4.72 -13.04 6.45
C GLU A 24 5.89 -12.37 5.71
N LEU A 25 6.38 -12.98 4.62
CA LEU A 25 7.42 -12.38 3.78
C LEU A 25 6.99 -11.03 3.21
N LEU A 26 5.73 -10.88 2.79
CA LEU A 26 5.19 -9.61 2.33
C LEU A 26 5.21 -8.55 3.45
N ALA A 27 4.75 -8.91 4.65
CA ALA A 27 4.75 -8.01 5.79
C ALA A 27 6.18 -7.58 6.18
N LEU A 28 7.13 -8.53 6.26
CA LEU A 28 8.53 -8.25 6.57
C LEU A 28 9.21 -7.39 5.49
N ASN A 29 8.93 -7.62 4.22
CA ASN A 29 9.46 -6.79 3.13
C ASN A 29 8.90 -5.36 3.17
N ASN A 30 7.64 -5.18 3.53
CA ASN A 30 7.04 -3.85 3.73
C ASN A 30 7.73 -3.12 4.89
N GLN A 31 7.93 -3.79 6.04
CA GLN A 31 8.67 -3.22 7.17
C GLN A 31 10.12 -2.89 6.80
N LEU A 32 10.80 -3.77 6.05
CA LEU A 32 12.14 -3.53 5.56
C LEU A 32 12.23 -2.30 4.66
N SER A 33 11.28 -2.16 3.72
CA SER A 33 11.21 -0.99 2.83
C SER A 33 10.99 0.30 3.62
N THR A 34 10.13 0.26 4.64
CA THR A 34 9.87 1.39 5.55
C THR A 34 11.11 1.75 6.36
N ALA A 35 11.79 0.76 6.94
CA ALA A 35 13.02 0.98 7.69
C ALA A 35 14.13 1.61 6.82
N GLN A 36 14.30 1.13 5.60
CA GLN A 36 15.24 1.69 4.63
C GLN A 36 14.86 3.11 4.20
N TYR A 37 13.56 3.40 4.09
CA TYR A 37 13.09 4.76 3.81
C TYR A 37 13.45 5.71 4.95
N ILE A 38 13.14 5.36 6.20
CA ILE A 38 13.47 6.17 7.38
C ILE A 38 14.97 6.39 7.48
N ARG A 39 15.78 5.36 7.25
CA ARG A 39 17.24 5.47 7.25
C ARG A 39 17.74 6.50 6.21
N ARG A 40 17.18 6.48 5.01
CA ARG A 40 17.53 7.46 3.95
C ARG A 40 17.11 8.88 4.33
N GLU A 41 15.91 9.02 4.88
CA GLU A 41 15.43 10.33 5.34
C GLU A 41 16.33 10.92 6.43
N LEU A 42 16.74 10.09 7.41
CA LEU A 42 17.67 10.51 8.47
C LEU A 42 19.04 10.94 7.92
N ASN A 43 19.52 10.28 6.88
CA ASN A 43 20.82 10.64 6.28
C ASN A 43 20.75 11.89 5.40
N ASN A 44 19.60 12.18 4.80
CA ASN A 44 19.45 13.24 3.78
C ASN A 44 18.85 14.53 4.33
N LYS A 45 18.12 14.46 5.46
CA LYS A 45 17.42 15.64 6.02
C LYS A 45 18.33 16.50 6.86
N GLN A 46 18.13 17.82 6.71
CA GLN A 46 18.57 18.81 7.68
C GLN A 46 17.74 18.65 8.97
N MET A 47 18.35 18.97 10.10
CA MET A 47 17.75 18.80 11.45
C MET A 47 16.56 19.72 11.75
N ASP A 48 15.99 20.37 10.74
CA ASP A 48 14.88 21.33 10.86
C ASP A 48 13.51 20.74 10.54
N GLN A 49 13.47 19.51 10.00
CA GLN A 49 12.24 18.87 9.59
C GLN A 49 11.95 17.61 10.41
N PRO A 50 10.70 17.42 10.85
CA PRO A 50 10.29 16.22 11.56
C PRO A 50 10.32 15.00 10.64
N LEU A 51 10.55 13.84 11.23
CA LEU A 51 10.48 12.54 10.59
C LEU A 51 9.02 12.05 10.51
N PRO A 52 8.67 11.21 9.54
CA PRO A 52 7.35 10.62 9.48
C PRO A 52 7.07 9.75 10.72
N THR A 53 5.92 9.99 11.35
CA THR A 53 5.40 9.20 12.46
C THR A 53 4.41 8.15 11.96
N ASN A 54 4.17 7.09 12.75
CA ASN A 54 3.28 5.97 12.39
C ASN A 54 3.65 5.32 11.04
N SER A 55 4.93 5.14 10.86
CA SER A 55 5.49 4.69 9.58
C SER A 55 5.22 3.21 9.27
N GLY A 56 4.72 2.42 10.23
CA GLY A 56 4.55 0.97 10.09
C GLY A 56 5.87 0.20 10.07
N ILE A 57 6.93 0.75 10.67
CA ILE A 57 8.23 0.09 10.80
C ILE A 57 8.19 -1.20 11.63
N GLY A 58 7.12 -1.39 12.43
CA GLY A 58 6.94 -2.57 13.28
C GLY A 58 7.83 -2.59 14.53
N SER A 59 8.42 -1.46 14.90
CA SER A 59 9.24 -1.32 16.12
C SER A 59 8.79 -0.13 16.95
N THR A 60 8.10 -0.41 18.05
CA THR A 60 7.61 0.63 18.98
C THR A 60 8.75 1.47 19.58
N ASN A 61 9.91 0.88 19.76
CA ASN A 61 11.10 1.60 20.26
C ASN A 61 11.56 2.67 19.25
N ILE A 62 11.67 2.32 17.97
CA ILE A 62 12.06 3.28 16.92
C ILE A 62 10.99 4.36 16.76
N GLU A 63 9.70 4.01 16.80
CA GLU A 63 8.62 5.00 16.74
C GLU A 63 8.62 5.96 17.91
N SER A 64 8.94 5.48 19.12
CA SER A 64 9.13 6.34 20.30
C SER A 64 10.31 7.29 20.12
N GLN A 65 11.46 6.81 19.67
CA GLN A 65 12.64 7.62 19.39
C GLN A 65 12.36 8.69 18.30
N ILE A 66 11.60 8.34 17.26
CA ILE A 66 11.19 9.29 16.21
C ILE A 66 10.27 10.37 16.80
N SER A 67 9.33 10.00 17.66
CA SER A 67 8.44 10.94 18.33
C SER A 67 9.20 11.94 19.20
N GLU A 68 10.16 11.46 19.99
CA GLU A 68 11.03 12.30 20.82
C GLU A 68 11.89 13.23 19.96
N TYR A 69 12.52 12.70 18.91
CA TYR A 69 13.27 13.50 17.94
C TYR A 69 12.40 14.62 17.35
N ASN A 70 11.19 14.31 16.92
CA ASN A 70 10.28 15.28 16.32
C ASN A 70 9.90 16.37 17.33
N GLN A 71 9.68 16.02 18.61
CA GLN A 71 9.43 17.01 19.65
C GLN A 71 10.63 17.96 19.82
N MET A 72 11.85 17.42 19.85
CA MET A 72 13.06 18.22 19.93
C MET A 72 13.25 19.15 18.72
N VAL A 73 12.90 18.69 17.51
CA VAL A 73 12.90 19.53 16.29
C VAL A 73 11.92 20.69 16.43
N LEU A 74 10.71 20.45 16.91
CA LEU A 74 9.70 21.49 17.12
C LEU A 74 10.15 22.52 18.17
N ASP A 75 10.74 22.06 19.26
CA ASP A 75 11.26 22.94 20.33
C ASP A 75 12.43 23.77 19.83
N ARG A 76 13.36 23.18 19.06
CA ARG A 76 14.44 23.94 18.39
C ARG A 76 13.88 25.03 17.46
N ASN A 77 12.91 24.68 16.64
CA ASN A 77 12.33 25.63 15.68
C ASN A 77 11.59 26.78 16.39
N ARG A 78 10.90 26.50 17.51
CA ARG A 78 10.30 27.55 18.37
C ARG A 78 11.34 28.44 19.00
N LEU A 79 12.47 27.90 19.47
CA LEU A 79 13.55 28.70 20.05
C LEU A 79 14.20 29.58 18.99
N ILE A 80 14.42 29.09 17.79
CA ILE A 80 14.98 29.90 16.68
C ILE A 80 14.02 31.03 16.28
N ALA A 81 12.72 30.77 16.23
CA ALA A 81 11.71 31.78 15.89
C ALA A 81 11.66 32.94 16.92
N ASN A 82 11.99 32.67 18.19
CA ASN A 82 11.95 33.62 19.28
C ASN A 82 13.34 34.17 19.66
N SER A 83 14.41 33.65 19.08
CA SER A 83 15.78 34.06 19.40
C SER A 83 16.68 33.96 18.15
N SER A 84 17.98 33.88 18.33
CA SER A 84 18.94 33.69 17.24
C SER A 84 19.49 32.27 17.23
N GLU A 85 19.90 31.77 16.07
CA GLU A 85 20.67 30.51 15.94
C GLU A 85 21.96 30.50 16.78
N LYS A 86 22.46 31.70 17.16
CA LYS A 86 23.63 31.85 18.02
C LYS A 86 23.34 31.59 19.50
N ASN A 87 22.07 31.44 19.87
CA ASN A 87 21.68 31.14 21.25
C ASN A 87 22.31 29.80 21.71
N PRO A 88 22.97 29.77 22.88
CA PRO A 88 23.58 28.55 23.42
C PRO A 88 22.58 27.40 23.53
N LEU A 89 21.33 27.64 23.94
CA LEU A 89 20.28 26.61 24.04
C LEU A 89 19.93 26.00 22.69
N VAL A 90 19.95 26.78 21.61
CA VAL A 90 19.71 26.28 20.24
C VAL A 90 20.86 25.36 19.80
N LYS A 91 22.11 25.70 20.17
CA LYS A 91 23.28 24.87 19.88
C LYS A 91 23.28 23.56 20.65
N ASP A 92 22.89 23.61 21.93
CA ASP A 92 22.80 22.42 22.80
C ASP A 92 21.71 21.47 22.26
N LEU A 93 20.57 22.03 21.86
CA LEU A 93 19.49 21.25 21.28
C LEU A 93 19.86 20.67 19.91
N ALA A 94 20.62 21.40 19.08
CA ALA A 94 21.15 20.87 17.82
C ALA A 94 22.13 19.71 18.04
N SER A 95 23.00 19.79 19.06
CA SER A 95 23.89 18.69 19.45
C SER A 95 23.11 17.47 19.94
N SER A 96 22.06 17.69 20.72
CA SER A 96 21.18 16.62 21.20
C SER A 96 20.41 15.94 20.05
N LEU A 97 19.92 16.74 19.10
CA LEU A 97 19.26 16.22 17.88
C LEU A 97 20.22 15.37 17.04
N GLN A 98 21.48 15.82 16.86
CA GLN A 98 22.49 15.02 16.17
C GLN A 98 22.77 13.70 16.85
N SER A 99 22.87 13.69 18.17
CA SER A 99 23.05 12.49 18.97
C SER A 99 21.86 11.54 18.85
N MET A 100 20.64 12.07 18.95
CA MET A 100 19.41 11.28 18.77
C MET A 100 19.30 10.72 17.37
N GLN A 101 19.60 11.50 16.33
CA GLN A 101 19.63 11.05 14.95
C GLN A 101 20.56 9.84 14.78
N ASN A 102 21.77 9.88 15.32
CA ASN A 102 22.71 8.78 15.27
C ASN A 102 22.17 7.53 16.00
N THR A 103 21.52 7.74 17.15
CA THR A 103 20.88 6.64 17.89
C THR A 103 19.76 5.99 17.11
N ILE A 104 18.91 6.78 16.46
CA ILE A 104 17.83 6.26 15.61
C ILE A 104 18.42 5.50 14.42
N ILE A 105 19.45 6.02 13.76
CA ILE A 105 20.12 5.33 12.64
C ILE A 105 20.62 3.95 13.09
N GLN A 106 21.28 3.85 14.24
CA GLN A 106 21.75 2.57 14.77
C GLN A 106 20.59 1.62 15.07
N SER A 107 19.51 2.13 15.69
CA SER A 107 18.32 1.33 15.97
C SER A 107 17.66 0.81 14.70
N VAL A 108 17.56 1.64 13.67
CA VAL A 108 17.02 1.27 12.36
C VAL A 108 17.93 0.27 11.65
N ASP A 109 19.25 0.46 11.66
CA ASP A 109 20.19 -0.49 11.07
C ASP A 109 20.12 -1.87 11.74
N ASN A 110 20.04 -1.93 13.06
CA ASN A 110 19.83 -3.17 13.80
C ASN A 110 18.50 -3.84 13.44
N HIS A 111 17.44 -3.04 13.28
CA HIS A 111 16.14 -3.55 12.87
C HIS A 111 16.16 -4.12 11.44
N ILE A 112 16.84 -3.44 10.51
CA ILE A 112 17.06 -3.93 9.13
C ILE A 112 17.79 -5.27 9.12
N VAL A 113 18.82 -5.43 9.96
CA VAL A 113 19.55 -6.70 10.10
C VAL A 113 18.61 -7.80 10.63
N SER A 114 17.81 -7.50 11.64
CA SER A 114 16.82 -8.44 12.19
C SER A 114 15.79 -8.87 11.14
N LEU A 115 15.20 -7.91 10.41
CA LEU A 115 14.23 -8.20 9.34
C LEU A 115 14.84 -9.07 8.24
N ASN A 116 16.06 -8.75 7.79
CA ASN A 116 16.76 -9.56 6.79
C ASN A 116 17.04 -10.98 7.28
N THR A 117 17.34 -11.14 8.57
CA THR A 117 17.56 -12.46 9.17
C THR A 117 16.27 -13.28 9.20
N GLN A 118 15.13 -12.67 9.58
CA GLN A 118 13.82 -13.31 9.58
C GLN A 118 13.40 -13.72 8.14
N ILE A 119 13.54 -12.82 7.18
CA ILE A 119 13.27 -13.09 5.76
C ILE A 119 14.12 -14.27 5.26
N ARG A 120 15.40 -14.30 5.62
CA ARG A 120 16.29 -15.40 5.22
C ARG A 120 15.87 -16.71 5.87
N SER A 121 15.50 -16.71 7.14
CA SER A 121 15.04 -17.90 7.86
C SER A 121 13.78 -18.50 7.21
N ILE A 122 12.78 -17.67 6.89
CA ILE A 122 11.55 -18.14 6.22
C ILE A 122 11.87 -18.73 4.85
N LYS A 123 12.71 -18.06 4.06
CA LYS A 123 13.14 -18.57 2.75
C LYS A 123 13.89 -19.90 2.85
N GLN A 124 14.75 -20.07 3.83
CA GLN A 124 15.45 -21.33 4.06
C GLN A 124 14.49 -22.46 4.46
N GLN A 125 13.52 -22.16 5.32
CA GLN A 125 12.48 -23.11 5.71
C GLN A 125 11.63 -23.52 4.51
N GLU A 126 11.25 -22.58 3.66
CA GLU A 126 10.50 -22.86 2.42
C GLU A 126 11.27 -23.78 1.48
N VAL A 127 12.58 -23.55 1.28
CA VAL A 127 13.45 -24.42 0.49
C VAL A 127 13.55 -25.83 1.09
N ALA A 128 13.76 -25.93 2.41
CA ALA A 128 13.85 -27.23 3.08
C ALA A 128 12.54 -28.02 2.97
N THR A 129 11.40 -27.36 3.17
CA THR A 129 10.07 -27.98 3.04
C THR A 129 9.80 -28.42 1.60
N THR A 130 10.18 -27.60 0.61
CA THR A 130 10.06 -27.95 -0.81
C THR A 130 10.92 -29.16 -1.18
N GLN A 131 12.14 -29.24 -0.65
CA GLN A 131 13.04 -30.41 -0.88
C GLN A 131 12.47 -31.68 -0.26
N GLN A 132 11.90 -31.62 0.95
CA GLN A 132 11.23 -32.77 1.55
C GLN A 132 10.07 -33.29 0.70
N LEU A 133 9.29 -32.41 0.12
CA LEU A 133 8.18 -32.77 -0.76
C LEU A 133 8.67 -33.33 -2.11
N ALA A 134 9.72 -32.76 -2.66
CA ALA A 134 10.31 -33.23 -3.92
C ALA A 134 10.90 -34.65 -3.81
N SER A 135 11.24 -35.09 -2.60
CA SER A 135 11.72 -36.48 -2.35
C SER A 135 10.62 -37.52 -2.48
N ASN A 136 9.33 -37.10 -2.50
CA ASN A 136 8.21 -38.02 -2.72
C ASN A 136 7.51 -37.73 -4.07
N PRO A 137 7.73 -38.50 -5.12
CA PRO A 137 7.26 -38.21 -6.48
C PRO A 137 5.75 -38.07 -6.62
N ASN A 138 4.97 -38.78 -5.79
CA ASN A 138 3.50 -38.70 -5.81
C ASN A 138 2.99 -37.39 -5.20
N GLN A 139 3.63 -36.92 -4.13
CA GLN A 139 3.34 -35.61 -3.52
C GLN A 139 3.73 -34.47 -4.46
N ALA A 140 4.88 -34.56 -5.11
CA ALA A 140 5.35 -33.56 -6.07
C ALA A 140 4.39 -33.39 -7.26
N LYS A 141 3.89 -34.49 -7.85
CA LYS A 141 2.91 -34.45 -8.95
C LYS A 141 1.59 -33.82 -8.51
N TYR A 142 1.08 -34.15 -7.33
CA TYR A 142 -0.14 -33.58 -6.80
C TYR A 142 0.02 -32.07 -6.56
N LEU A 143 1.09 -31.65 -5.90
CA LEU A 143 1.39 -30.24 -5.65
C LEU A 143 1.49 -29.43 -6.95
N LEU A 144 2.22 -29.94 -7.95
CA LEU A 144 2.33 -29.27 -9.24
C LEU A 144 0.96 -29.06 -9.91
N SER A 145 0.04 -30.03 -9.75
CA SER A 145 -1.32 -29.91 -10.26
C SER A 145 -2.11 -28.83 -9.53
N VAL A 146 -1.98 -28.75 -8.19
CA VAL A 146 -2.67 -27.76 -7.35
C VAL A 146 -2.09 -26.36 -7.58
N GLU A 147 -0.78 -26.20 -7.63
CA GLU A 147 -0.13 -24.92 -7.96
C GLU A 147 -0.59 -24.39 -9.32
N ARG A 148 -0.69 -25.25 -10.32
CA ARG A 148 -1.20 -24.89 -11.64
C ARG A 148 -2.65 -24.41 -11.56
N GLN A 149 -3.50 -25.13 -10.80
CA GLN A 149 -4.89 -24.72 -10.60
C GLN A 149 -5.00 -23.40 -9.83
N GLN A 150 -4.17 -23.20 -8.81
CA GLN A 150 -4.13 -21.96 -8.04
C GLN A 150 -3.74 -20.79 -8.94
N LYS A 151 -2.69 -20.95 -9.75
CA LYS A 151 -2.26 -19.91 -10.69
C LYS A 151 -3.34 -19.52 -11.69
N VAL A 152 -4.04 -20.52 -12.26
CA VAL A 152 -5.17 -20.26 -13.17
C VAL A 152 -6.30 -19.51 -12.46
N LYS A 153 -6.62 -19.89 -11.22
CA LYS A 153 -7.65 -19.17 -10.43
C LYS A 153 -7.24 -17.74 -10.08
N GLU A 154 -5.97 -17.52 -9.77
CA GLU A 154 -5.43 -16.20 -9.49
C GLU A 154 -5.47 -15.30 -10.73
N GLU A 155 -5.05 -15.81 -11.88
CA GLU A 155 -5.14 -15.10 -13.17
C GLU A 155 -6.60 -14.79 -13.54
N LEU A 156 -7.51 -15.74 -13.34
CA LEU A 156 -8.94 -15.56 -13.55
C LEU A 156 -9.53 -14.50 -12.61
N TYR A 157 -9.15 -14.55 -11.33
CA TYR A 157 -9.60 -13.56 -10.34
C TYR A 157 -9.16 -12.15 -10.73
N LEU A 158 -7.89 -11.97 -11.09
CA LEU A 158 -7.36 -10.68 -11.55
C LEU A 158 -8.07 -10.20 -12.81
N TYR A 159 -8.31 -11.09 -13.76
CA TYR A 159 -9.07 -10.78 -14.97
C TYR A 159 -10.52 -10.34 -14.66
N LEU A 160 -11.20 -11.07 -13.76
CA LEU A 160 -12.57 -10.72 -13.38
C LEU A 160 -12.62 -9.40 -12.59
N LEU A 161 -11.62 -9.13 -11.73
CA LEU A 161 -11.49 -7.87 -11.01
C LEU A 161 -11.32 -6.71 -11.99
N GLN A 162 -10.42 -6.85 -12.95
CA GLN A 162 -10.24 -5.86 -14.02
C GLN A 162 -11.54 -5.63 -14.82
N LYS A 163 -12.23 -6.71 -15.19
CA LYS A 163 -13.51 -6.60 -15.91
C LYS A 163 -14.61 -5.94 -15.09
N ARG A 164 -14.63 -6.18 -13.79
CA ARG A 164 -15.54 -5.50 -12.88
C ARG A 164 -15.26 -4.00 -12.85
N GLU A 165 -13.99 -3.60 -12.69
CA GLU A 165 -13.59 -2.19 -12.69
C GLU A 165 -13.91 -1.51 -14.03
N GLU A 166 -13.63 -2.16 -15.15
CA GLU A 166 -14.01 -1.66 -16.49
C GLU A 166 -15.53 -1.44 -16.60
N ASN A 167 -16.35 -2.38 -16.08
CA ASN A 167 -17.80 -2.26 -16.08
C ASN A 167 -18.29 -1.13 -15.17
N GLU A 168 -17.73 -0.98 -13.96
CA GLU A 168 -18.07 0.09 -13.03
C GLU A 168 -17.74 1.47 -13.65
N LEU A 169 -16.58 1.60 -14.30
CA LEU A 169 -16.21 2.79 -15.05
C LEU A 169 -17.17 3.05 -16.23
N SER A 170 -17.48 2.03 -17.01
CA SER A 170 -18.41 2.14 -18.13
C SER A 170 -19.81 2.60 -17.68
N GLN A 171 -20.32 2.08 -16.57
CA GLN A 171 -21.59 2.51 -15.99
C GLN A 171 -21.53 3.96 -15.49
N ALA A 172 -20.44 4.34 -14.86
CA ALA A 172 -20.24 5.73 -14.42
C ALA A 172 -20.21 6.71 -15.58
N PHE A 173 -19.58 6.36 -16.69
CA PHE A 173 -19.57 7.18 -17.92
C PHE A 173 -20.93 7.22 -18.61
N THR A 174 -21.69 6.13 -18.61
CA THR A 174 -23.02 6.08 -19.26
C THR A 174 -24.04 6.94 -18.50
N ALA A 175 -23.93 7.03 -17.19
CA ALA A 175 -24.82 7.87 -16.37
C ALA A 175 -24.61 9.38 -16.58
N TYR A 176 -23.47 9.81 -17.12
CA TYR A 176 -23.17 11.22 -17.36
C TYR A 176 -23.54 11.74 -18.75
N ASN A 177 -23.86 10.87 -19.72
CA ASN A 177 -24.00 11.28 -21.12
C ASN A 177 -25.40 11.74 -21.53
N THR A 178 -26.39 11.71 -20.66
CA THR A 178 -27.74 12.20 -20.97
C THR A 178 -28.29 13.08 -19.85
N ARG A 179 -27.89 14.34 -19.84
CA ARG A 179 -28.60 15.37 -19.09
C ARG A 179 -29.55 16.08 -20.05
N VAL A 180 -30.86 15.86 -19.91
CA VAL A 180 -31.88 16.70 -20.55
C VAL A 180 -31.73 18.12 -19.95
N ILE A 181 -31.13 19.02 -20.74
CA ILE A 181 -30.85 20.39 -20.29
C ILE A 181 -32.15 21.19 -20.28
N THR A 182 -33.06 20.93 -21.19
CA THR A 182 -34.42 21.53 -21.21
C THR A 182 -35.38 20.62 -22.00
N ALA A 183 -36.53 20.36 -21.44
CA ALA A 183 -37.60 19.75 -22.20
C ALA A 183 -38.05 20.72 -23.30
N PRO A 184 -38.26 20.26 -24.55
CA PRO A 184 -38.76 21.13 -25.62
C PRO A 184 -40.10 21.71 -25.20
N ARG A 185 -40.18 23.02 -25.06
CA ARG A 185 -41.41 23.75 -24.76
C ARG A 185 -41.88 24.41 -26.06
N GLY A 186 -42.89 23.86 -26.64
CA GLY A 186 -43.60 24.52 -27.71
C GLY A 186 -44.62 25.57 -27.17
N SER A 187 -44.82 26.65 -27.90
CA SER A 187 -45.93 27.59 -27.61
C SER A 187 -47.26 26.86 -27.78
N ALA A 188 -48.15 27.00 -26.78
CA ALA A 188 -49.51 26.46 -26.84
C ALA A 188 -50.37 27.11 -27.96
N PHE A 189 -49.88 28.20 -28.53
CA PHE A 189 -50.57 28.91 -29.62
C PHE A 189 -49.74 28.89 -30.90
N PRO A 190 -50.35 28.66 -32.06
CA PRO A 190 -49.63 28.68 -33.35
C PRO A 190 -49.11 30.10 -33.61
N THR A 191 -47.81 30.20 -33.93
CA THR A 191 -47.11 31.46 -34.19
C THR A 191 -47.35 31.97 -35.62
N ALA A 192 -47.83 31.10 -36.53
CA ALA A 192 -48.17 31.45 -37.89
C ALA A 192 -49.21 30.44 -38.42
N PRO A 193 -50.07 30.80 -39.33
CA PRO A 193 -50.33 32.16 -39.89
C PRO A 193 -51.19 33.03 -38.96
N LYS A 194 -50.87 34.31 -38.88
CA LYS A 194 -51.68 35.27 -38.10
C LYS A 194 -52.99 35.55 -38.89
N LYS A 195 -54.15 35.12 -38.35
CA LYS A 195 -55.46 35.21 -38.98
C LYS A 195 -55.79 36.64 -39.38
N MET A 196 -55.33 37.63 -38.65
CA MET A 196 -55.56 39.06 -38.89
C MET A 196 -54.85 39.54 -40.18
N ASN A 197 -53.65 39.06 -40.46
CA ASN A 197 -52.90 39.42 -41.66
C ASN A 197 -53.53 38.79 -42.91
N ILE A 198 -54.10 37.58 -42.77
CA ILE A 198 -54.80 36.92 -43.87
C ILE A 198 -56.13 37.66 -44.24
N ALA A 199 -56.87 38.11 -43.21
CA ALA A 199 -58.10 38.88 -43.42
C ALA A 199 -57.82 40.25 -44.05
N LEU A 200 -56.69 40.88 -43.80
CA LEU A 200 -56.29 42.17 -44.35
C LEU A 200 -55.82 42.08 -45.81
N VAL A 201 -55.38 40.96 -46.29
CA VAL A 201 -54.94 40.71 -47.64
C VAL A 201 -56.13 40.20 -48.53
N ALA A 202 -57.18 39.66 -47.88
CA ALA A 202 -58.35 39.13 -48.55
C ALA A 202 -59.50 40.16 -48.81
N PHE A 203 -59.31 41.40 -48.27
CA PHE A 203 -60.18 42.58 -48.49
C PHE A 203 -59.46 43.61 -49.38
#